data_7d9bdb3c84a1c40137eb76b342878876
#
_entry.id   7d9bdb3c84a1c40137eb76b342878876
#
_cell.length_a   1.000
_cell.length_b   1.000
_cell.length_c   1.000
_cell.angle_alpha   90.00
_cell.angle_beta   90.00
_cell.angle_gamma   90.00
#
_symmetry.space_group_name_H-M   'P 1'
#
loop_
_entity.id
_entity.type
_entity.pdbx_description
1 polymer ?
#
loop_
_entity_poly.entity_id
_entity_poly.type
_entity_poly.pdbx_seq_one_letter_code
_entity_poly.pdbx_strand_id
1 'polypeptide(L)'
;MRIVSLTAAFIFSGSLMVCAQDVKPLSSPAQVDSLIGSYSGKVLIVNLWATWCDPCVEEFPDLVKLYQNYKDKNLALVFVSLDQPGDLNTKVLPFLKSNGVDFVTYINKFKKQEDLINAIDKDWDGAIPATYIYDSRGKMIGTLIGGKTYAEFEKVIREDIPN
;
A
#
# COMPACT_ATOMS: atom_id res chain seq x y z
N MET A 1 46.98 -50.27 2.69
CA MET A 1 45.78 -49.83 3.41
C MET A 1 45.40 -48.44 2.90
N ARG A 2 44.40 -48.37 1.97
CA ARG A 2 43.98 -47.11 1.33
C ARG A 2 42.79 -46.57 2.10
N ILE A 3 42.95 -45.39 2.67
CA ILE A 3 41.88 -44.66 3.37
C ILE A 3 41.11 -43.85 2.31
N VAL A 4 39.88 -44.23 2.06
CA VAL A 4 38.94 -43.47 1.22
C VAL A 4 38.26 -42.43 2.11
N SER A 5 38.62 -41.15 1.88
CA SER A 5 38.01 -40.02 2.58
C SER A 5 36.69 -39.67 1.88
N LEU A 6 35.56 -39.93 2.54
CA LEU A 6 34.23 -39.56 2.04
C LEU A 6 33.96 -38.12 2.46
N THR A 7 34.06 -37.18 1.51
CA THR A 7 33.59 -35.78 1.72
C THR A 7 32.08 -35.71 1.49
N ALA A 8 31.34 -35.55 2.58
CA ALA A 8 29.90 -35.28 2.49
C ALA A 8 29.66 -33.82 2.09
N ALA A 9 29.14 -33.65 0.87
CA ALA A 9 28.68 -32.33 0.38
C ALA A 9 27.34 -31.99 1.07
N PHE A 10 27.33 -31.02 1.96
CA PHE A 10 26.10 -30.44 2.53
C PHE A 10 25.47 -29.55 1.52
N ILE A 11 24.39 -29.99 0.86
CA ILE A 11 23.56 -29.17 -0.01
C ILE A 11 22.66 -28.33 0.91
N PHE A 12 23.02 -27.06 1.07
CA PHE A 12 22.18 -26.08 1.77
C PHE A 12 21.02 -25.68 0.84
N SER A 13 19.89 -26.37 0.96
CA SER A 13 18.65 -26.02 0.25
C SER A 13 18.07 -24.78 0.91
N GLY A 14 18.44 -23.60 0.43
CA GLY A 14 17.84 -22.33 0.84
C GLY A 14 16.40 -22.27 0.31
N SER A 15 15.41 -22.52 1.16
CA SER A 15 14.00 -22.21 0.84
C SER A 15 13.87 -20.70 0.67
N LEU A 16 13.71 -20.25 -0.59
CA LEU A 16 13.26 -18.90 -0.88
C LEU A 16 11.81 -18.80 -0.35
N MET A 17 11.63 -18.12 0.80
CA MET A 17 10.30 -17.68 1.22
C MET A 17 9.80 -16.68 0.18
N VAL A 18 8.96 -17.15 -0.73
CA VAL A 18 8.15 -16.28 -1.58
C VAL A 18 7.12 -15.64 -0.65
N CYS A 19 7.37 -14.38 -0.26
CA CYS A 19 6.38 -13.59 0.43
C CYS A 19 5.21 -13.37 -0.54
N ALA A 20 4.10 -14.06 -0.32
CA ALA A 20 2.90 -13.86 -1.13
C ALA A 20 2.35 -12.47 -0.82
N GLN A 21 2.13 -11.68 -1.89
CA GLN A 21 1.51 -10.36 -1.75
C GLN A 21 0.12 -10.52 -1.14
N ASP A 22 -0.10 -9.90 0.04
CA ASP A 22 -1.39 -9.97 0.75
C ASP A 22 -2.29 -8.81 0.30
N VAL A 23 -3.27 -9.11 -0.56
CA VAL A 23 -4.28 -8.14 -1.02
C VAL A 23 -5.63 -8.51 -0.43
N LYS A 24 -6.13 -7.67 0.49
CA LYS A 24 -7.39 -7.88 1.21
C LYS A 24 -8.57 -7.18 0.52
N PRO A 25 -9.78 -7.75 0.57
CA PRO A 25 -10.96 -7.06 0.11
C PRO A 25 -11.37 -5.93 1.06
N LEU A 26 -11.80 -4.79 0.51
CA LEU A 26 -12.39 -3.66 1.23
C LEU A 26 -13.82 -3.47 0.69
N SER A 27 -14.84 -3.78 1.49
CA SER A 27 -16.23 -3.90 1.02
C SER A 27 -17.29 -3.26 1.91
N SER A 28 -16.87 -2.62 3.02
CA SER A 28 -17.81 -1.95 3.94
C SER A 28 -17.14 -0.77 4.66
N PRO A 29 -17.94 0.24 5.10
CA PRO A 29 -17.43 1.36 5.92
C PRO A 29 -16.71 0.88 7.19
N ALA A 30 -17.25 -0.13 7.87
CA ALA A 30 -16.62 -0.69 9.08
C ALA A 30 -15.22 -1.27 8.82
N GLN A 31 -14.98 -1.79 7.59
CA GLN A 31 -13.63 -2.24 7.21
C GLN A 31 -12.69 -1.07 6.95
N VAL A 32 -13.19 0.06 6.42
CA VAL A 32 -12.39 1.29 6.28
C VAL A 32 -11.99 1.83 7.66
N ASP A 33 -12.95 1.92 8.60
CA ASP A 33 -12.67 2.34 9.97
C ASP A 33 -11.66 1.41 10.66
N SER A 34 -11.83 0.10 10.49
CA SER A 34 -10.92 -0.92 11.04
C SER A 34 -9.52 -0.82 10.42
N LEU A 35 -9.42 -0.54 9.11
CA LEU A 35 -8.15 -0.31 8.42
C LEU A 35 -7.44 0.89 9.06
N ILE A 36 -8.08 2.04 9.12
CA ILE A 36 -7.50 3.26 9.70
C ILE A 36 -7.10 3.00 11.17
N GLY A 37 -7.98 2.42 11.97
CA GLY A 37 -7.73 2.10 13.38
C GLY A 37 -6.58 1.12 13.61
N SER A 38 -6.32 0.19 12.68
CA SER A 38 -5.23 -0.78 12.78
C SER A 38 -3.83 -0.17 12.69
N TYR A 39 -3.73 1.08 12.22
CA TYR A 39 -2.48 1.84 12.14
C TYR A 39 -2.36 2.92 13.23
N SER A 40 -3.16 2.85 14.29
CA SER A 40 -3.01 3.75 15.46
C SER A 40 -1.57 3.78 15.96
N GLY A 41 -1.06 4.98 16.26
CA GLY A 41 0.35 5.21 16.62
C GLY A 41 1.28 5.51 15.43
N LYS A 42 0.75 5.44 14.20
CA LYS A 42 1.51 5.77 12.98
C LYS A 42 0.83 6.88 12.18
N VAL A 43 1.61 7.64 11.44
CA VAL A 43 1.09 8.43 10.32
C VAL A 43 0.73 7.46 9.21
N LEU A 44 -0.51 7.48 8.75
CA LEU A 44 -1.02 6.56 7.73
C LEU A 44 -1.31 7.31 6.43
N ILE A 45 -0.74 6.82 5.34
CA ILE A 45 -1.12 7.21 3.98
C ILE A 45 -2.03 6.13 3.41
N VAL A 46 -3.21 6.52 2.93
CA VAL A 46 -4.13 5.68 2.15
C VAL A 46 -4.22 6.25 0.75
N ASN A 47 -3.72 5.53 -0.24
CA ASN A 47 -3.75 5.95 -1.65
C ASN A 47 -4.74 5.08 -2.43
N LEU A 48 -5.69 5.73 -3.09
CA LEU A 48 -6.69 5.14 -3.98
C LEU A 48 -6.18 5.26 -5.41
N TRP A 49 -6.02 4.14 -6.08
CA TRP A 49 -5.36 4.05 -7.38
C TRP A 49 -5.95 2.94 -8.26
N ALA A 50 -5.53 2.86 -9.52
CA ALA A 50 -5.82 1.74 -10.39
C ALA A 50 -4.73 1.55 -11.45
N THR A 51 -4.61 0.33 -11.97
CA THR A 51 -3.62 0.00 -13.02
C THR A 51 -3.90 0.69 -14.36
N TRP A 52 -5.13 1.12 -14.60
CA TRP A 52 -5.56 1.84 -15.81
C TRP A 52 -5.50 3.37 -15.67
N CYS A 53 -5.08 3.87 -14.53
CA CYS A 53 -4.98 5.30 -14.22
C CYS A 53 -3.53 5.75 -14.44
N ASP A 54 -3.21 6.38 -15.55
CA ASP A 54 -1.85 6.80 -15.90
C ASP A 54 -1.18 7.66 -14.80
N PRO A 55 -1.80 8.74 -14.26
CA PRO A 55 -1.17 9.52 -13.21
C PRO A 55 -1.01 8.74 -11.90
N CYS A 56 -1.85 7.73 -11.64
CA CYS A 56 -1.65 6.84 -10.49
C CYS A 56 -0.39 5.99 -10.65
N VAL A 57 -0.18 5.44 -11.85
CA VAL A 57 0.99 4.63 -12.18
C VAL A 57 2.27 5.46 -12.12
N GLU A 58 2.22 6.72 -12.55
CA GLU A 58 3.37 7.64 -12.53
C GLU A 58 3.79 8.01 -11.09
N GLU A 59 2.85 8.30 -10.18
CA GLU A 59 3.19 8.68 -8.79
C GLU A 59 3.56 7.49 -7.89
N PHE A 60 3.16 6.26 -8.27
CA PHE A 60 3.25 5.08 -7.43
C PHE A 60 4.67 4.80 -6.90
N PRO A 61 5.75 4.88 -7.72
CA PRO A 61 7.12 4.70 -7.25
C PRO A 61 7.54 5.74 -6.18
N ASP A 62 7.03 6.96 -6.27
CA ASP A 62 7.32 8.03 -5.30
C ASP A 62 6.72 7.72 -3.92
N LEU A 63 5.50 7.19 -3.88
CA LEU A 63 4.87 6.71 -2.64
C LEU A 63 5.61 5.52 -2.03
N VAL A 64 6.00 4.55 -2.85
CA VAL A 64 6.81 3.40 -2.38
C VAL A 64 8.15 3.87 -1.82
N LYS A 65 8.84 4.78 -2.51
CA LYS A 65 10.09 5.39 -2.05
C LYS A 65 9.90 6.15 -0.73
N LEU A 66 8.82 6.91 -0.61
CA LEU A 66 8.49 7.63 0.63
C LEU A 66 8.32 6.64 1.79
N TYR A 67 7.54 5.60 1.59
CA TYR A 67 7.36 4.55 2.60
C TYR A 67 8.70 3.91 3.01
N GLN A 68 9.55 3.54 2.06
CA GLN A 68 10.86 2.95 2.38
C GLN A 68 11.75 3.87 3.21
N ASN A 69 11.68 5.19 2.99
CA ASN A 69 12.46 6.18 3.73
C ASN A 69 11.92 6.46 5.14
N TYR A 70 10.63 6.22 5.40
CA TYR A 70 9.94 6.63 6.62
C TYR A 70 9.28 5.49 7.40
N LYS A 71 9.26 4.24 6.90
CA LYS A 71 8.63 3.08 7.57
C LYS A 71 9.15 2.84 9.00
N ASP A 72 10.43 3.10 9.23
CA ASP A 72 11.06 2.95 10.54
C ASP A 72 10.87 4.20 11.44
N LYS A 73 10.20 5.24 10.91
CA LYS A 73 9.84 6.49 11.60
C LYS A 73 8.33 6.63 11.79
N ASN A 74 7.65 5.53 12.03
CA ASN A 74 6.19 5.47 12.26
C ASN A 74 5.32 5.90 11.06
N LEU A 75 5.80 5.76 9.82
CA LEU A 75 4.95 5.87 8.63
C LEU A 75 4.37 4.50 8.26
N ALA A 76 3.10 4.49 7.90
CA ALA A 76 2.42 3.39 7.23
C ALA A 76 1.89 3.84 5.87
N LEU A 77 1.91 2.94 4.89
CA LEU A 77 1.34 3.15 3.56
C LEU A 77 0.39 2.00 3.24
N VAL A 78 -0.78 2.34 2.76
CA VAL A 78 -1.79 1.40 2.28
C VAL A 78 -2.25 1.83 0.89
N PHE A 79 -2.16 0.91 -0.05
CA PHE A 79 -2.76 1.06 -1.36
C PHE A 79 -4.14 0.40 -1.40
N VAL A 80 -5.13 1.09 -1.97
CA VAL A 80 -6.47 0.56 -2.24
C VAL A 80 -6.69 0.62 -3.75
N SER A 81 -6.62 -0.53 -4.41
CA SER A 81 -6.88 -0.61 -5.85
C SER A 81 -8.37 -0.48 -6.15
N LEU A 82 -8.71 0.33 -7.14
CA LEU A 82 -10.05 0.47 -7.72
C LEU A 82 -10.22 -0.35 -9.00
N ASP A 83 -9.26 -1.23 -9.32
CA ASP A 83 -9.40 -2.19 -10.40
C ASP A 83 -10.57 -3.15 -10.15
N GLN A 84 -11.10 -3.72 -11.22
CA GLN A 84 -12.11 -4.76 -11.07
C GLN A 84 -11.53 -5.97 -10.33
N PRO A 85 -12.31 -6.64 -9.45
CA PRO A 85 -11.82 -7.80 -8.70
C PRO A 85 -11.25 -8.92 -9.58
N GLY A 86 -11.71 -9.05 -10.84
CA GLY A 86 -11.19 -10.00 -11.83
C GLY A 86 -9.77 -9.67 -12.33
N ASP A 87 -9.34 -8.41 -12.21
CA ASP A 87 -8.01 -7.97 -12.63
C ASP A 87 -6.92 -8.19 -11.56
N LEU A 88 -7.30 -8.66 -10.38
CA LEU A 88 -6.39 -8.85 -9.25
C LEU A 88 -5.13 -9.63 -9.65
N ASN A 89 -5.29 -10.82 -10.23
CA ASN A 89 -4.17 -11.70 -10.54
C ASN A 89 -3.43 -11.32 -11.83
N THR A 90 -4.11 -10.66 -12.77
CA THR A 90 -3.58 -10.38 -14.11
C THR A 90 -2.95 -9.01 -14.25
N LYS A 91 -3.36 -8.05 -13.41
CA LYS A 91 -2.88 -6.66 -13.46
C LYS A 91 -2.35 -6.17 -12.12
N VAL A 92 -3.16 -6.22 -11.06
CA VAL A 92 -2.83 -5.60 -9.77
C VAL A 92 -1.62 -6.27 -9.12
N LEU A 93 -1.64 -7.58 -8.92
CA LEU A 93 -0.52 -8.30 -8.29
C LEU A 93 0.79 -8.18 -9.06
N PRO A 94 0.84 -8.33 -10.41
CA PRO A 94 2.07 -8.09 -11.17
C PRO A 94 2.60 -6.68 -11.02
N PHE A 95 1.72 -5.67 -11.01
CA PHE A 95 2.10 -4.27 -10.83
C PHE A 95 2.69 -4.00 -9.44
N LEU A 96 2.01 -4.44 -8.37
CA LEU A 96 2.51 -4.32 -7.00
C LEU A 96 3.89 -4.96 -6.85
N LYS A 97 4.06 -6.16 -7.40
CA LYS A 97 5.33 -6.89 -7.36
C LYS A 97 6.44 -6.15 -8.12
N SER A 98 6.16 -5.61 -9.31
CA SER A 98 7.15 -4.87 -10.10
C SER A 98 7.60 -3.58 -9.42
N ASN A 99 6.76 -2.99 -8.55
CA ASN A 99 7.07 -1.81 -7.75
C ASN A 99 7.63 -2.13 -6.35
N GLY A 100 7.92 -3.41 -6.06
CA GLY A 100 8.55 -3.79 -4.79
C GLY A 100 7.64 -3.64 -3.56
N VAL A 101 6.33 -3.71 -3.75
CA VAL A 101 5.36 -3.68 -2.64
C VAL A 101 5.34 -5.06 -1.98
N ASP A 102 5.74 -5.14 -0.71
CA ASP A 102 5.84 -6.36 0.10
C ASP A 102 4.98 -6.30 1.38
N PHE A 103 4.07 -5.34 1.44
CA PHE A 103 3.16 -5.10 2.57
C PHE A 103 1.69 -5.27 2.16
N VAL A 104 0.81 -5.33 3.16
CA VAL A 104 -0.64 -5.50 2.96
C VAL A 104 -1.22 -4.34 2.15
N THR A 105 -1.97 -4.69 1.11
CA THR A 105 -2.74 -3.75 0.28
C THR A 105 -4.20 -4.17 0.24
N TYR A 106 -5.03 -3.37 -0.42
CA TYR A 106 -6.46 -3.66 -0.52
C TYR A 106 -6.96 -3.53 -1.95
N ILE A 107 -8.04 -4.23 -2.25
CA ILE A 107 -8.81 -4.07 -3.48
C ILE A 107 -10.25 -3.72 -3.13
N ASN A 108 -10.79 -2.70 -3.82
CA ASN A 108 -12.18 -2.28 -3.65
C ASN A 108 -13.15 -3.40 -4.05
N LYS A 109 -14.07 -3.72 -3.14
CA LYS A 109 -15.21 -4.63 -3.35
C LYS A 109 -16.52 -4.04 -2.86
N PHE A 110 -16.61 -2.75 -2.69
CA PHE A 110 -17.89 -2.10 -2.45
C PHE A 110 -18.82 -2.33 -3.65
N LYS A 111 -20.10 -2.56 -3.38
CA LYS A 111 -21.12 -2.81 -4.41
C LYS A 111 -21.45 -1.55 -5.20
N LYS A 112 -21.35 -0.39 -4.56
CA LYS A 112 -21.59 0.93 -5.15
C LYS A 112 -20.40 1.83 -4.85
N GLN A 113 -20.04 2.64 -5.83
CA GLN A 113 -18.93 3.59 -5.68
C GLN A 113 -19.23 4.64 -4.60
N GLU A 114 -20.49 5.07 -4.49
CA GLU A 114 -20.93 6.05 -3.49
C GLU A 114 -20.69 5.54 -2.06
N ASP A 115 -20.82 4.23 -1.82
CA ASP A 115 -20.58 3.65 -0.50
C ASP A 115 -19.09 3.72 -0.11
N LEU A 116 -18.17 3.53 -1.08
CA LEU A 116 -16.75 3.72 -0.87
C LEU A 116 -16.41 5.20 -0.64
N ILE A 117 -16.96 6.10 -1.47
CA ILE A 117 -16.79 7.55 -1.34
C ILE A 117 -17.19 7.99 0.06
N ASN A 118 -18.40 7.66 0.48
CA ASN A 118 -18.91 8.04 1.80
C ASN A 118 -18.13 7.43 2.97
N ALA A 119 -17.49 6.27 2.76
CA ALA A 119 -16.70 5.60 3.78
C ALA A 119 -15.32 6.23 3.97
N ILE A 120 -14.75 6.85 2.94
CA ILE A 120 -13.42 7.47 2.99
C ILE A 120 -13.54 8.98 3.21
N ASP A 121 -14.25 9.67 2.32
CA ASP A 121 -14.48 11.10 2.38
C ASP A 121 -15.70 11.45 1.54
N LYS A 122 -16.79 11.87 2.19
CA LYS A 122 -18.06 12.22 1.53
C LYS A 122 -17.93 13.38 0.53
N ASP A 123 -16.88 14.19 0.65
CA ASP A 123 -16.63 15.33 -0.22
C ASP A 123 -15.73 14.96 -1.42
N TRP A 124 -15.27 13.68 -1.50
CA TRP A 124 -14.51 13.17 -2.63
C TRP A 124 -15.42 12.86 -3.81
N ASP A 125 -15.06 13.36 -4.99
CA ASP A 125 -15.80 13.19 -6.25
C ASP A 125 -15.53 11.85 -6.98
N GLY A 126 -14.64 11.02 -6.44
CA GLY A 126 -14.24 9.75 -7.04
C GLY A 126 -13.03 9.85 -7.99
N ALA A 127 -12.43 11.03 -8.14
CA ALA A 127 -11.24 11.20 -8.96
C ALA A 127 -10.02 10.51 -8.35
N ILE A 128 -9.20 9.84 -9.17
CA ILE A 128 -7.95 9.19 -8.76
C ILE A 128 -6.76 9.69 -9.60
N PRO A 129 -5.55 9.65 -9.04
CA PRO A 129 -5.21 9.18 -7.69
C PRO A 129 -5.76 10.10 -6.59
N ALA A 130 -6.15 9.49 -5.47
CA ALA A 130 -6.57 10.21 -4.28
C ALA A 130 -5.81 9.68 -3.07
N THR A 131 -5.12 10.56 -2.37
CA THR A 131 -4.29 10.21 -1.21
C THR A 131 -4.81 10.91 0.04
N TYR A 132 -5.16 10.11 1.03
CA TYR A 132 -5.62 10.55 2.34
C TYR A 132 -4.54 10.28 3.37
N ILE A 133 -4.25 11.28 4.20
CA ILE A 133 -3.20 11.21 5.20
C ILE A 133 -3.83 11.39 6.58
N TYR A 134 -3.53 10.45 7.48
CA TYR A 134 -4.05 10.43 8.85
C TYR A 134 -2.90 10.54 9.84
N ASP A 135 -3.11 11.30 10.91
CA ASP A 135 -2.17 11.36 12.04
C ASP A 135 -2.17 10.05 12.87
N SER A 136 -1.28 9.96 13.84
CA SER A 136 -1.15 8.79 14.72
C SER A 136 -2.39 8.49 15.57
N ARG A 137 -3.36 9.38 15.61
CA ARG A 137 -4.67 9.21 16.30
C ARG A 137 -5.78 8.81 15.32
N GLY A 138 -5.47 8.65 14.02
CA GLY A 138 -6.46 8.35 12.98
C GLY A 138 -7.28 9.55 12.52
N LYS A 139 -6.86 10.79 12.86
CA LYS A 139 -7.49 12.00 12.34
C LYS A 139 -6.91 12.32 10.96
N MET A 140 -7.77 12.57 9.99
CA MET A 140 -7.35 13.05 8.66
C MET A 140 -6.69 14.43 8.77
N ILE A 141 -5.47 14.56 8.27
CA ILE A 141 -4.64 15.78 8.30
C ILE A 141 -4.32 16.30 6.91
N GLY A 142 -4.56 15.51 5.86
CA GLY A 142 -4.31 15.93 4.48
C GLY A 142 -5.07 15.11 3.47
N THR A 143 -5.43 15.76 2.36
CA THR A 143 -6.03 15.15 1.16
C THR A 143 -5.31 15.69 -0.06
N LEU A 144 -4.82 14.80 -0.91
CA LEU A 144 -4.14 15.15 -2.15
C LEU A 144 -4.86 14.43 -3.31
N ILE A 145 -5.46 15.20 -4.22
CA ILE A 145 -6.15 14.67 -5.39
C ILE A 145 -5.30 14.95 -6.65
N GLY A 146 -5.26 13.96 -7.55
CA GLY A 146 -4.43 13.99 -8.75
C GLY A 146 -2.96 13.67 -8.45
N GLY A 147 -2.20 13.35 -9.50
CA GLY A 147 -0.80 12.93 -9.40
C GLY A 147 0.06 13.90 -8.61
N LYS A 148 0.89 13.36 -7.71
CA LYS A 148 1.81 14.11 -6.85
C LYS A 148 3.21 13.55 -6.93
N THR A 149 4.17 14.40 -6.63
CA THR A 149 5.59 14.05 -6.52
C THR A 149 5.95 13.63 -5.10
N TYR A 150 7.07 12.94 -4.96
CA TYR A 150 7.68 12.63 -3.65
C TYR A 150 7.73 13.83 -2.70
N ALA A 151 8.16 15.00 -3.20
CA ALA A 151 8.31 16.20 -2.39
C ALA A 151 6.97 16.74 -1.86
N GLU A 152 5.90 16.63 -2.64
CA GLU A 152 4.56 17.03 -2.23
C GLU A 152 4.02 16.09 -1.14
N PHE A 153 4.18 14.78 -1.28
CA PHE A 153 3.83 13.83 -0.23
C PHE A 153 4.64 14.07 1.05
N GLU A 154 5.96 14.19 0.92
CA GLU A 154 6.86 14.38 2.05
C GLU A 154 6.52 15.65 2.84
N LYS A 155 6.17 16.75 2.16
CA LYS A 155 5.79 18.00 2.79
C LYS A 155 4.61 17.84 3.77
N VAL A 156 3.61 17.03 3.43
CA VAL A 156 2.42 16.86 4.29
C VAL A 156 2.73 16.02 5.53
N ILE A 157 3.58 14.98 5.39
CA ILE A 157 3.84 14.07 6.52
C ILE A 157 4.92 14.58 7.49
N ARG A 158 5.77 15.53 7.08
CA ARG A 158 6.94 15.95 7.87
C ARG A 158 6.61 16.56 9.23
N GLU A 159 5.45 17.19 9.36
CA GLU A 159 5.04 17.84 10.62
C GLU A 159 4.57 16.82 11.66
N ASP A 160 4.13 15.64 11.22
CA ASP A 160 3.52 14.61 12.06
C ASP A 160 4.43 13.37 12.27
N ILE A 161 5.57 13.31 11.57
CA ILE A 161 6.56 12.24 11.74
C ILE A 161 7.69 12.72 12.65
N PRO A 162 7.99 12.00 13.75
CA PRO A 162 9.14 12.31 14.61
C PRO A 162 10.47 12.27 13.83
N ASN A 163 11.34 13.22 14.11
CA ASN A 163 12.70 13.24 13.57
C ASN A 163 13.53 12.05 14.03
#